data_b484204f493c07ab8e6bc661d02d579b
#
_entry.id   b484204f493c07ab8e6bc661d02d579b
#
_cell.length_a   1.000
_cell.length_b   1.000
_cell.length_c   1.000
_cell.angle_alpha   90.00
_cell.angle_beta   90.00
_cell.angle_gamma   90.00
#
_symmetry.space_group_name_H-M   'P 1'
#
loop_
_entity.id
_entity.type
_entity.pdbx_description
1 polymer ?
#
loop_
_entity_poly.entity_id
_entity_poly.type
_entity_poly.pdbx_seq_one_letter_code
_entity_poly.pdbx_strand_id
1 'polypeptide(L)'
;MDVIDSAQRALAAGDLDGARERLYEALRTAPASQPVLELLAYTHLLRGDRASAGAAWFLTDKADDDPTASSAFEALAARHRSALELAKSLPINAPSRYYPERARARLDRLVTAIAAGGQEWVPPRDTVYFDEAGVDVDDFVDDEFSDGSVTRSGRPLRQRVLAILVIVAIAATSASVVLAIVFS
;
A
#
# COMPACT_ATOMS: atom_id res chain seq x y z
N MET A 1 25.83 -3.74 -13.51
CA MET A 1 24.93 -4.89 -13.78
C MET A 1 23.63 -4.57 -13.10
N ASP A 2 22.54 -4.50 -13.84
CA ASP A 2 21.25 -4.07 -13.28
C ASP A 2 20.75 -5.14 -12.30
N VAL A 3 20.24 -4.72 -11.16
CA VAL A 3 19.71 -5.65 -10.13
C VAL A 3 18.51 -6.42 -10.69
N ILE A 4 17.72 -5.81 -11.56
CA ILE A 4 16.59 -6.45 -12.24
C ILE A 4 17.08 -7.62 -13.10
N ASP A 5 18.13 -7.40 -13.91
CA ASP A 5 18.72 -8.49 -14.74
C ASP A 5 19.24 -9.64 -13.89
N SER A 6 19.81 -9.31 -12.72
CA SER A 6 20.30 -10.33 -11.78
C SER A 6 19.15 -11.14 -11.15
N ALA A 7 18.06 -10.47 -10.78
CA ALA A 7 16.88 -11.13 -10.26
C ALA A 7 16.17 -11.99 -11.33
N GLN A 8 16.07 -11.49 -12.58
CA GLN A 8 15.48 -12.25 -13.68
C GLN A 8 16.28 -13.52 -14.01
N ARG A 9 17.63 -13.45 -13.96
CA ARG A 9 18.46 -14.65 -14.14
C ARG A 9 18.28 -15.66 -13.02
N ALA A 10 18.12 -15.20 -11.78
CA ALA A 10 17.81 -16.08 -10.66
C ALA A 10 16.45 -16.76 -10.86
N LEU A 11 15.43 -16.02 -11.31
CA LEU A 11 14.10 -16.58 -11.65
C LEU A 11 14.20 -17.61 -12.77
N ALA A 12 14.95 -17.32 -13.83
CA ALA A 12 15.15 -18.25 -14.95
C ALA A 12 15.89 -19.53 -14.51
N ALA A 13 16.75 -19.44 -13.50
CA ALA A 13 17.43 -20.58 -12.88
C ALA A 13 16.58 -21.33 -11.85
N GLY A 14 15.35 -20.87 -11.55
CA GLY A 14 14.50 -21.46 -10.51
C GLY A 14 14.88 -21.06 -9.08
N ASP A 15 15.86 -20.15 -8.91
CA ASP A 15 16.28 -19.63 -7.62
C ASP A 15 15.34 -18.50 -7.17
N LEU A 16 14.14 -18.90 -6.71
CA LEU A 16 13.11 -17.96 -6.29
C LEU A 16 13.50 -17.19 -5.01
N ASP A 17 14.25 -17.81 -4.11
CA ASP A 17 14.72 -17.16 -2.87
C ASP A 17 15.80 -16.15 -3.17
N GLY A 18 16.78 -16.50 -3.97
CA GLY A 18 17.82 -15.58 -4.42
C GLY A 18 17.27 -14.40 -5.23
N ALA A 19 16.27 -14.63 -6.08
CA ALA A 19 15.59 -13.55 -6.79
C ALA A 19 14.91 -12.59 -5.82
N ARG A 20 14.13 -13.09 -4.86
CA ARG A 20 13.45 -12.30 -3.85
C ARG A 20 14.43 -11.44 -3.04
N GLU A 21 15.54 -12.03 -2.59
CA GLU A 21 16.53 -11.33 -1.79
C GLU A 21 17.16 -10.15 -2.54
N ARG A 22 17.50 -10.35 -3.82
CA ARG A 22 18.01 -9.27 -4.69
C ARG A 22 17.00 -8.17 -4.91
N LEU A 23 15.70 -8.51 -5.04
CA LEU A 23 14.64 -7.53 -5.21
C LEU A 23 14.40 -6.71 -3.93
N TYR A 24 14.45 -7.33 -2.76
CA TYR A 24 14.40 -6.59 -1.49
C TYR A 24 15.60 -5.66 -1.32
N GLU A 25 16.80 -6.10 -1.70
CA GLU A 25 17.98 -5.23 -1.70
C GLU A 25 17.82 -4.05 -2.66
N ALA A 26 17.26 -4.28 -3.85
CA ALA A 26 16.95 -3.20 -4.79
C ALA A 26 15.95 -2.19 -4.21
N LEU A 27 14.94 -2.65 -3.46
CA LEU A 27 13.98 -1.76 -2.80
C LEU A 27 14.57 -0.95 -1.65
N ARG A 28 15.71 -1.33 -1.09
CA ARG A 28 16.43 -0.51 -0.10
C ARG A 28 17.04 0.74 -0.72
N THR A 29 17.44 0.65 -1.99
CA THR A 29 18.04 1.78 -2.73
C THR A 29 17.02 2.55 -3.57
N ALA A 30 15.96 1.88 -4.02
CA ALA A 30 14.88 2.46 -4.84
C ALA A 30 13.50 1.96 -4.35
N PRO A 31 13.01 2.46 -3.19
CA PRO A 31 11.86 1.87 -2.48
C PRO A 31 10.54 1.90 -3.24
N ALA A 32 10.35 2.86 -4.16
CA ALA A 32 9.13 2.99 -4.97
C ALA A 32 9.30 2.50 -6.41
N SER A 33 10.38 1.75 -6.70
CA SER A 33 10.65 1.25 -8.05
C SER A 33 9.55 0.29 -8.51
N GLN A 34 8.73 0.73 -9.45
CA GLN A 34 7.61 -0.04 -9.98
C GLN A 34 8.05 -1.36 -10.61
N PRO A 35 9.10 -1.41 -11.48
CA PRO A 35 9.56 -2.67 -12.06
C PRO A 35 10.04 -3.66 -11.00
N VAL A 36 10.66 -3.19 -9.91
CA VAL A 36 11.14 -4.06 -8.82
C VAL A 36 9.97 -4.60 -8.01
N LEU A 37 8.98 -3.76 -7.66
CA LEU A 37 7.78 -4.17 -6.94
C LEU A 37 6.95 -5.18 -7.75
N GLU A 38 6.80 -4.97 -9.06
CA GLU A 38 6.09 -5.91 -9.92
C GLU A 38 6.82 -7.26 -10.01
N LEU A 39 8.13 -7.25 -10.22
CA LEU A 39 8.90 -8.48 -10.30
C LEU A 39 8.91 -9.23 -8.96
N LEU A 40 8.91 -8.50 -7.84
CA LEU A 40 8.78 -9.07 -6.49
C LEU A 40 7.42 -9.77 -6.32
N ALA A 41 6.34 -9.12 -6.77
CA ALA A 41 5.01 -9.71 -6.71
C ALA A 41 4.93 -11.03 -7.53
N TYR A 42 5.45 -11.04 -8.75
CA TYR A 42 5.53 -12.27 -9.55
C TYR A 42 6.40 -13.34 -8.91
N THR A 43 7.50 -12.95 -8.26
CA THR A 43 8.36 -13.89 -7.51
C THR A 43 7.58 -14.56 -6.38
N HIS A 44 6.78 -13.79 -5.64
CA HIS A 44 5.91 -14.33 -4.59
C HIS A 44 4.83 -15.25 -5.14
N LEU A 45 4.23 -14.93 -6.30
CA LEU A 45 3.25 -15.82 -6.95
C LEU A 45 3.89 -17.18 -7.32
N LEU A 46 5.09 -17.18 -7.91
CA LEU A 46 5.81 -18.40 -8.26
C LEU A 46 6.12 -19.26 -7.04
N ARG A 47 6.28 -18.64 -5.86
CA ARG A 47 6.44 -19.30 -4.56
C ARG A 47 5.11 -19.79 -3.96
N GLY A 48 3.97 -19.49 -4.57
CA GLY A 48 2.64 -19.77 -4.02
C GLY A 48 2.17 -18.81 -2.93
N ASP A 49 2.92 -17.74 -2.63
CA ASP A 49 2.57 -16.75 -1.62
C ASP A 49 1.78 -15.58 -2.23
N ARG A 50 0.49 -15.81 -2.47
CA ARG A 50 -0.40 -14.81 -3.05
C ARG A 50 -0.55 -13.56 -2.19
N ALA A 51 -0.55 -13.70 -0.87
CA ALA A 51 -0.74 -12.54 0.00
C ALA A 51 0.48 -11.61 -0.04
N SER A 52 1.71 -12.13 -0.05
CA SER A 52 2.90 -11.30 -0.23
C SER A 52 2.98 -10.70 -1.64
N ALA A 53 2.48 -11.40 -2.66
CA ALA A 53 2.33 -10.83 -4.00
C ALA A 53 1.34 -9.65 -3.98
N GLY A 54 0.22 -9.80 -3.30
CA GLY A 54 -0.76 -8.73 -3.09
C GLY A 54 -0.15 -7.52 -2.36
N ALA A 55 0.67 -7.74 -1.34
CA ALA A 55 1.35 -6.67 -0.62
C ALA A 55 2.30 -5.87 -1.52
N ALA A 56 3.06 -6.54 -2.40
CA ALA A 56 3.92 -5.86 -3.36
C ALA A 56 3.12 -5.09 -4.43
N TRP A 57 2.09 -5.71 -5.03
CA TRP A 57 1.21 -5.06 -6.01
C TRP A 57 0.36 -3.93 -5.42
N PHE A 58 0.09 -3.95 -4.11
CA PHE A 58 -0.63 -2.87 -3.44
C PHE A 58 0.03 -1.51 -3.65
N LEU A 59 1.36 -1.50 -3.80
CA LEU A 59 2.19 -0.32 -3.99
C LEU A 59 2.52 -0.02 -5.46
N THR A 60 1.87 -0.71 -6.41
CA THR A 60 2.08 -0.51 -7.85
C THR A 60 0.87 0.10 -8.54
N ASP A 61 1.03 0.41 -9.82
CA ASP A 61 -0.09 0.86 -10.68
C ASP A 61 -0.93 -0.31 -11.22
N LYS A 62 -0.76 -1.51 -10.68
CA LYS A 62 -1.53 -2.69 -11.06
C LYS A 62 -3.02 -2.42 -10.87
N ALA A 63 -3.84 -2.75 -11.88
CA ALA A 63 -5.27 -2.50 -11.84
C ALA A 63 -5.98 -3.39 -10.80
N ASP A 64 -6.97 -2.84 -10.10
CA ASP A 64 -7.72 -3.56 -9.07
C ASP A 64 -8.62 -4.67 -9.67
N ASP A 65 -9.00 -4.53 -10.94
CA ASP A 65 -9.82 -5.46 -11.72
C ASP A 65 -9.00 -6.51 -12.51
N ASP A 66 -7.67 -6.47 -12.44
CA ASP A 66 -6.83 -7.57 -12.96
C ASP A 66 -7.12 -8.84 -12.14
N PRO A 67 -7.53 -9.96 -12.75
CA PRO A 67 -7.96 -11.16 -12.02
C PRO A 67 -6.86 -11.72 -11.09
N THR A 68 -5.59 -11.63 -11.51
CA THR A 68 -4.46 -12.13 -10.72
C THR A 68 -4.20 -11.22 -9.53
N ALA A 69 -4.25 -9.90 -9.74
CA ALA A 69 -4.08 -8.92 -8.68
C ALA A 69 -5.24 -8.95 -7.68
N SER A 70 -6.49 -9.02 -8.15
CA SER A 70 -7.67 -9.15 -7.31
C SER A 70 -7.56 -10.35 -6.36
N SER A 71 -7.25 -11.53 -6.89
CA SER A 71 -7.03 -12.74 -6.09
C SER A 71 -5.88 -12.59 -5.07
N ALA A 72 -4.83 -11.84 -5.41
CA ALA A 72 -3.72 -11.56 -4.51
C ALA A 72 -4.11 -10.55 -3.41
N PHE A 73 -4.89 -9.53 -3.75
CA PHE A 73 -5.43 -8.56 -2.77
C PHE A 73 -6.42 -9.22 -1.80
N GLU A 74 -7.26 -10.13 -2.29
CA GLU A 74 -8.14 -10.94 -1.43
C GLU A 74 -7.34 -11.81 -0.47
N ALA A 75 -6.27 -12.48 -0.96
CA ALA A 75 -5.39 -13.28 -0.12
C ALA A 75 -4.64 -12.43 0.91
N LEU A 76 -4.23 -11.20 0.56
CA LEU A 76 -3.63 -10.24 1.48
C LEU A 76 -4.64 -9.86 2.58
N ALA A 77 -5.86 -9.49 2.20
CA ALA A 77 -6.91 -9.13 3.15
C ALA A 77 -7.25 -10.28 4.09
N ALA A 78 -7.38 -11.51 3.56
CA ALA A 78 -7.69 -12.70 4.34
C ALA A 78 -6.58 -13.11 5.33
N ARG A 79 -5.31 -12.73 5.07
CA ARG A 79 -4.18 -13.01 5.96
C ARG A 79 -4.22 -12.18 7.25
N HIS A 80 -4.86 -11.00 7.23
CA HIS A 80 -4.84 -10.04 8.32
C HIS A 80 -6.22 -9.87 8.96
N ARG A 81 -6.27 -9.74 10.29
CA ARG A 81 -7.51 -9.61 11.06
C ARG A 81 -8.05 -8.18 11.06
N SER A 82 -7.21 -7.20 10.75
CA SER A 82 -7.58 -5.79 10.75
C SER A 82 -6.86 -5.02 9.66
N ALA A 83 -7.43 -3.86 9.28
CA ALA A 83 -6.81 -2.93 8.35
C ALA A 83 -5.43 -2.44 8.85
N LEU A 84 -5.27 -2.28 10.17
CA LEU A 84 -3.98 -1.87 10.76
C LEU A 84 -2.91 -2.97 10.65
N GLU A 85 -3.27 -4.24 10.85
CA GLU A 85 -2.32 -5.36 10.65
C GLU A 85 -1.90 -5.46 9.19
N LEU A 86 -2.84 -5.31 8.26
CA LEU A 86 -2.56 -5.26 6.83
C LEU A 86 -1.60 -4.10 6.52
N ALA A 87 -1.89 -2.89 7.00
CA ALA A 87 -1.06 -1.70 6.79
C ALA A 87 0.39 -1.92 7.25
N LYS A 88 0.57 -2.54 8.41
CA LYS A 88 1.90 -2.85 8.98
C LYS A 88 2.65 -3.93 8.19
N SER A 89 1.97 -4.75 7.41
CA SER A 89 2.58 -5.80 6.59
C SER A 89 3.05 -5.32 5.22
N LEU A 90 2.63 -4.12 4.78
CA LEU A 90 3.01 -3.58 3.50
C LEU A 90 4.49 -3.17 3.48
N PRO A 91 5.23 -3.45 2.41
CA PRO A 91 6.64 -3.08 2.28
C PRO A 91 6.81 -1.60 1.90
N ILE A 92 6.23 -0.69 2.69
CA ILE A 92 6.29 0.76 2.46
C ILE A 92 7.62 1.28 2.98
N ASN A 93 8.51 1.67 2.08
CA ASN A 93 9.85 2.17 2.40
C ASN A 93 10.13 3.57 1.81
N ALA A 94 9.14 4.18 1.16
CA ALA A 94 9.20 5.54 0.63
C ALA A 94 7.97 6.34 1.08
N PRO A 95 8.03 7.68 1.11
CA PRO A 95 6.86 8.53 1.27
C PRO A 95 5.77 8.21 0.25
N SER A 96 4.50 8.27 0.65
CA SER A 96 3.36 7.87 -0.19
C SER A 96 3.30 8.60 -1.52
N ARG A 97 3.77 9.85 -1.59
CA ARG A 97 3.83 10.65 -2.83
C ARG A 97 4.70 10.06 -3.95
N TYR A 98 5.63 9.16 -3.63
CA TYR A 98 6.49 8.51 -4.63
C TYR A 98 5.85 7.27 -5.28
N TYR A 99 4.74 6.80 -4.72
CA TYR A 99 3.99 5.70 -5.31
C TYR A 99 3.00 6.23 -6.37
N PRO A 100 2.60 5.39 -7.35
CA PRO A 100 1.62 5.76 -8.36
C PRO A 100 0.25 6.11 -7.76
N GLU A 101 -0.58 6.78 -8.56
CA GLU A 101 -1.89 7.26 -8.12
C GLU A 101 -2.78 6.15 -7.56
N ARG A 102 -2.82 4.98 -8.23
CA ARG A 102 -3.61 3.83 -7.74
C ARG A 102 -3.12 3.31 -6.39
N ALA A 103 -1.81 3.22 -6.19
CA ALA A 103 -1.24 2.81 -4.91
C ALA A 103 -1.57 3.84 -3.82
N ARG A 104 -1.46 5.13 -4.11
CA ARG A 104 -1.85 6.20 -3.17
C ARG A 104 -3.33 6.11 -2.81
N ALA A 105 -4.21 5.93 -3.80
CA ALA A 105 -5.63 5.77 -3.54
C ALA A 105 -5.95 4.55 -2.67
N ARG A 106 -5.20 3.44 -2.80
CA ARG A 106 -5.33 2.28 -1.91
C ARG A 106 -4.86 2.60 -0.49
N LEU A 107 -3.73 3.30 -0.34
CA LEU A 107 -3.23 3.75 0.96
C LEU A 107 -4.22 4.68 1.65
N ASP A 108 -4.80 5.64 0.94
CA ASP A 108 -5.81 6.56 1.48
C ASP A 108 -7.08 5.83 1.95
N ARG A 109 -7.53 4.83 1.16
CA ARG A 109 -8.65 3.95 1.57
C ARG A 109 -8.30 3.17 2.84
N LEU A 110 -7.07 2.69 2.95
CA LEU A 110 -6.59 1.94 4.10
C LEU A 110 -6.51 2.81 5.35
N VAL A 111 -5.96 4.03 5.24
CA VAL A 111 -5.97 5.03 6.32
C VAL A 111 -7.39 5.33 6.80
N THR A 112 -8.31 5.52 5.85
CA THR A 112 -9.73 5.75 6.15
C THR A 112 -10.36 4.57 6.89
N ALA A 113 -10.09 3.35 6.47
CA ALA A 113 -10.60 2.14 7.11
C ALA A 113 -10.05 1.96 8.54
N ILE A 114 -8.78 2.27 8.75
CA ILE A 114 -8.14 2.23 10.09
C ILE A 114 -8.77 3.27 11.00
N ALA A 115 -8.96 4.51 10.52
CA ALA A 115 -9.60 5.58 11.27
C ALA A 115 -11.07 5.26 11.62
N ALA A 116 -11.80 4.59 10.74
CA ALA A 116 -13.16 4.12 11.02
C ALA A 116 -13.20 3.08 12.16
N GLY A 117 -12.12 2.30 12.31
CA GLY A 117 -11.91 1.39 13.45
C GLY A 117 -11.47 2.08 14.75
N GLY A 118 -11.39 3.41 14.79
CA GLY A 118 -10.98 4.19 15.96
C GLY A 118 -9.46 4.18 16.21
N GLN A 119 -8.68 3.76 15.23
CA GLN A 119 -7.21 3.71 15.29
C GLN A 119 -6.61 4.79 14.38
N GLU A 120 -5.37 5.19 14.65
CA GLU A 120 -4.61 6.11 13.82
C GLU A 120 -3.41 5.40 13.23
N TRP A 121 -3.16 5.63 11.96
CA TRP A 121 -1.99 5.14 11.26
C TRP A 121 -1.61 6.11 10.15
N VAL A 122 -0.32 6.39 10.06
CA VAL A 122 0.29 7.19 9.00
C VAL A 122 1.26 6.27 8.24
N PRO A 123 1.27 6.29 6.91
CA PRO A 123 2.23 5.52 6.13
C PRO A 123 3.66 5.80 6.60
N PRO A 124 4.50 4.75 6.77
CA PRO A 124 5.91 4.93 7.09
C PRO A 124 6.60 5.89 6.11
N ARG A 125 7.53 6.67 6.61
CA ARG A 125 8.27 7.71 5.86
C ARG A 125 7.52 9.01 5.56
N ASP A 126 6.19 9.06 5.66
CA ASP A 126 5.48 10.34 5.56
C ASP A 126 5.72 11.20 6.80
N THR A 127 5.74 10.59 7.98
CA THR A 127 6.10 11.24 9.26
C THR A 127 7.57 11.72 9.29
N VAL A 128 8.50 10.89 8.82
CA VAL A 128 9.94 11.25 8.77
C VAL A 128 10.17 12.44 7.86
N TYR A 129 9.39 12.54 6.77
CA TYR A 129 9.51 13.68 5.86
C TYR A 129 9.07 15.00 6.50
N PHE A 130 8.06 14.98 7.36
CA PHE A 130 7.65 16.19 8.08
C PHE A 130 8.67 16.59 9.16
N ASP A 131 9.30 15.62 9.82
CA ASP A 131 10.33 15.88 10.81
C ASP A 131 11.62 16.41 10.16
N GLU A 132 12.04 15.84 9.01
CA GLU A 132 13.20 16.33 8.26
C GLU A 132 12.95 17.72 7.65
N ALA A 133 11.74 18.01 7.19
CA ALA A 133 11.36 19.35 6.72
C ALA A 133 11.29 20.38 7.87
N GLY A 134 11.09 19.92 9.11
CA GLY A 134 11.14 20.76 10.32
C GLY A 134 12.55 21.02 10.83
N VAL A 135 13.56 20.26 10.35
CA VAL A 135 14.97 20.40 10.79
C VAL A 135 15.80 21.28 9.85
N ASP A 136 15.36 21.51 8.63
CA ASP A 136 15.96 22.52 7.76
C ASP A 136 15.60 23.95 8.20
N VAL A 137 15.80 24.23 9.49
CA VAL A 137 15.61 25.57 10.11
C VAL A 137 16.79 26.48 9.83
N ASP A 138 17.81 26.03 9.12
CA ASP A 138 18.98 26.87 8.82
C ASP A 138 18.77 27.78 7.58
N ASP A 139 17.62 27.72 6.92
CA ASP A 139 17.29 28.60 5.78
C ASP A 139 16.23 29.67 6.09
N PHE A 140 15.87 29.83 7.37
CA PHE A 140 15.09 30.99 7.83
C PHE A 140 15.98 32.13 8.27
N VAL A 141 16.62 32.74 7.30
CA VAL A 141 17.03 34.14 7.40
C VAL A 141 15.81 34.98 7.08
N ASP A 142 15.27 35.57 8.14
CA ASP A 142 14.44 36.77 8.17
C ASP A 142 13.38 36.94 7.07
N ASP A 143 12.10 36.69 7.44
CA ASP A 143 11.11 37.72 7.20
C ASP A 143 9.92 37.64 8.19
N GLU A 144 9.60 38.78 8.70
CA GLU A 144 8.65 39.20 9.70
C GLU A 144 7.25 38.56 9.68
N PHE A 145 6.80 38.24 10.88
CA PHE A 145 5.43 38.50 11.43
C PHE A 145 4.23 38.17 10.54
N SER A 146 3.50 37.09 10.90
CA SER A 146 2.06 37.22 11.00
C SER A 146 1.44 36.16 11.94
N ASP A 147 0.81 36.72 12.97
CA ASP A 147 -0.08 36.08 13.93
C ASP A 147 -1.26 35.39 13.24
N GLY A 148 -1.51 34.10 13.53
CA GLY A 148 -2.61 33.35 12.95
C GLY A 148 -2.95 32.08 13.72
N SER A 149 -3.76 32.22 14.74
CA SER A 149 -4.36 31.15 15.55
C SER A 149 -4.86 29.95 14.76
N VAL A 150 -4.27 28.76 15.05
CA VAL A 150 -4.73 27.48 14.50
C VAL A 150 -5.96 27.00 15.25
N THR A 151 -7.13 27.22 14.69
CA THR A 151 -8.39 26.61 15.12
C THR A 151 -8.43 25.14 14.69
N ARG A 152 -8.37 24.23 15.67
CA ARG A 152 -8.70 22.81 15.48
C ARG A 152 -10.17 22.67 15.07
N SER A 153 -10.41 22.44 13.78
CA SER A 153 -11.74 22.10 13.27
C SER A 153 -12.02 20.62 13.46
N GLY A 154 -12.83 20.29 14.45
CA GLY A 154 -13.39 18.94 14.62
C GLY A 154 -14.37 18.61 13.48
N ARG A 155 -14.12 17.56 12.74
CA ARG A 155 -15.02 17.07 11.68
C ARG A 155 -16.32 16.52 12.25
N PRO A 156 -17.49 16.88 11.69
CA PRO A 156 -18.79 16.47 12.20
C PRO A 156 -19.08 14.99 11.99
N LEU A 157 -19.72 14.39 13.00
CA LEU A 157 -20.10 12.95 13.11
C LEU A 157 -20.88 12.37 11.91
N ARG A 158 -21.44 13.19 11.03
CA ARG A 158 -22.24 12.75 9.89
C ARG A 158 -21.46 12.04 8.77
N GLN A 159 -20.14 12.23 8.69
CA GLN A 159 -19.29 11.53 7.70
C GLN A 159 -18.91 10.10 8.09
N ARG A 160 -19.13 9.71 9.35
CA ARG A 160 -18.80 8.36 9.86
C ARG A 160 -19.77 7.27 9.42
N VAL A 161 -21.02 7.64 9.10
CA VAL A 161 -22.09 6.68 8.75
C VAL A 161 -22.02 6.25 7.28
N LEU A 162 -21.53 7.10 6.38
CA LEU A 162 -21.45 6.80 4.94
C LEU A 162 -20.33 5.81 4.59
N ALA A 163 -19.24 5.76 5.35
CA ALA A 163 -18.12 4.85 5.08
C ALA A 163 -18.46 3.37 5.35
N ILE A 164 -19.31 3.10 6.34
CA ILE A 164 -19.75 1.72 6.68
C ILE A 164 -20.66 1.15 5.60
N LEU A 165 -21.52 1.97 4.98
CA LEU A 165 -22.44 1.54 3.91
C LEU A 165 -21.71 1.14 2.62
N VAL A 166 -20.58 1.74 2.30
CA VAL A 166 -19.80 1.41 1.10
C VAL A 166 -19.08 0.07 1.24
N ILE A 167 -18.56 -0.25 2.43
CA ILE A 167 -17.89 -1.55 2.69
C ILE A 167 -18.89 -2.70 2.65
N VAL A 168 -20.09 -2.51 3.20
CA VAL A 168 -21.17 -3.51 3.17
C VAL A 168 -21.71 -3.73 1.74
N ALA A 169 -21.77 -2.69 0.91
CA ALA A 169 -22.22 -2.81 -0.46
C ALA A 169 -21.25 -3.61 -1.36
N ILE A 170 -19.94 -3.49 -1.13
CA ILE A 170 -18.92 -4.24 -1.88
C ILE A 170 -18.92 -5.73 -1.48
N ALA A 171 -19.15 -6.04 -0.21
CA ALA A 171 -19.26 -7.43 0.26
C ALA A 171 -20.54 -8.12 -0.24
N ALA A 172 -21.65 -7.39 -0.38
CA ALA A 172 -22.93 -7.96 -0.83
C ALA A 172 -22.96 -8.28 -2.32
N THR A 173 -22.25 -7.52 -3.15
CA THR A 173 -22.19 -7.79 -4.61
C THR A 173 -21.34 -9.01 -4.96
N SER A 174 -20.31 -9.30 -4.17
CA SER A 174 -19.45 -10.49 -4.38
C SER A 174 -20.17 -11.81 -4.06
N ALA A 175 -21.04 -11.83 -3.06
CA ALA A 175 -21.79 -13.03 -2.67
C ALA A 175 -22.86 -13.42 -3.69
N SER A 176 -23.46 -12.44 -4.40
CA SER A 176 -24.54 -12.71 -5.36
C SER A 176 -24.03 -13.34 -6.67
N VAL A 177 -22.79 -13.07 -7.07
CA VAL A 177 -22.21 -13.64 -8.29
C VAL A 177 -21.84 -15.11 -8.10
N VAL A 178 -21.35 -15.48 -6.91
CA VAL A 178 -20.98 -16.86 -6.60
C VAL A 178 -22.22 -17.77 -6.54
N LEU A 179 -23.36 -17.26 -6.03
CA LEU A 179 -24.59 -18.06 -5.95
C LEU A 179 -25.21 -18.35 -7.33
N ALA A 180 -25.05 -17.43 -8.30
CA ALA A 180 -25.58 -17.63 -9.65
C ALA A 180 -24.82 -18.68 -10.47
N ILE A 181 -23.55 -18.92 -10.16
CA ILE A 181 -22.71 -19.92 -10.86
C ILE A 181 -22.93 -21.34 -10.34
N VAL A 182 -23.37 -21.49 -9.09
CA VAL A 182 -23.57 -22.82 -8.46
C VAL A 182 -24.94 -23.41 -8.78
N PHE A 183 -25.94 -22.61 -9.18
CA PHE A 183 -27.32 -23.04 -9.43
C PHE A 183 -27.76 -22.88 -10.90
N SER A 184 -26.86 -22.67 -11.85
CA SER A 184 -27.11 -22.72 -13.29
C SER A 184 -26.41 -23.91 -13.93
#